data_db9f01d8287c7fc4b8e5abe6ec8a04fc
#
_entry.id   db9f01d8287c7fc4b8e5abe6ec8a04fc
#
_cell.length_a   1.000
_cell.length_b   1.000
_cell.length_c   1.000
_cell.angle_alpha   90.00
_cell.angle_beta   90.00
_cell.angle_gamma   90.00
#
_symmetry.space_group_name_H-M   'P 1'
#
loop_
_entity.id
_entity.type
_entity.pdbx_description
1 polymer ?
#
loop_
_entity_poly.entity_id
_entity_poly.type
_entity_poly.pdbx_seq_one_letter_code
_entity_poly.pdbx_strand_id
1 'polypeptide(L)'
;MKAIDHLHMPELLSNEYPVQLSDTEQETYKQFKSELILEMQDTEITAANAAALSNKLSQLANGAVYDDTGAVIPIHSRKLDALEDLIEATNGKPVLVAYWFKHDRTRIAERLQRLRVSYQEIQS
;
A
#
# COMPACT_ATOMS: atom_id res chain seq x y z
N MET A 1 -25.86 25.57 -10.95
CA MET A 1 -25.99 24.58 -12.02
C MET A 1 -25.41 23.25 -11.58
N LYS A 2 -26.08 22.21 -11.88
CA LYS A 2 -25.62 20.87 -11.49
C LYS A 2 -25.12 20.13 -12.73
N ALA A 3 -23.87 20.39 -13.08
CA ALA A 3 -23.24 19.73 -14.22
C ALA A 3 -23.29 18.21 -14.14
N ILE A 4 -23.29 17.67 -12.94
CA ILE A 4 -23.41 16.25 -12.65
C ILE A 4 -24.68 15.65 -13.25
N ASP A 5 -25.79 16.37 -13.22
CA ASP A 5 -27.05 15.85 -13.71
C ASP A 5 -27.05 15.60 -15.22
N HIS A 6 -26.12 16.24 -15.94
CA HIS A 6 -26.00 16.11 -17.39
C HIS A 6 -24.94 15.10 -17.80
N LEU A 7 -24.03 14.73 -16.90
CA LEU A 7 -22.88 13.92 -17.22
C LEU A 7 -23.08 12.44 -16.97
N HIS A 8 -24.21 12.03 -16.43
CA HIS A 8 -24.46 10.62 -16.06
C HIS A 8 -23.30 9.97 -15.35
N MET A 9 -22.74 10.69 -14.38
CA MET A 9 -21.64 10.14 -13.59
C MET A 9 -22.11 8.93 -12.80
N PRO A 10 -21.33 7.83 -12.81
CA PRO A 10 -21.69 6.66 -12.02
C PRO A 10 -21.70 7.02 -10.54
N GLU A 11 -22.61 6.41 -9.80
CA GLU A 11 -22.66 6.57 -8.36
C GLU A 11 -21.34 6.10 -7.74
N LEU A 12 -20.82 6.86 -6.79
CA LEU A 12 -19.61 6.50 -6.09
C LEU A 12 -19.93 5.35 -5.13
N LEU A 13 -19.39 4.17 -5.42
CA LEU A 13 -19.50 3.02 -4.54
C LEU A 13 -18.14 2.81 -3.85
N SER A 14 -18.16 2.82 -2.53
CA SER A 14 -16.97 2.57 -1.73
C SER A 14 -17.04 1.16 -1.14
N ASN A 15 -16.16 0.28 -1.61
CA ASN A 15 -16.08 -1.08 -1.15
C ASN A 15 -14.71 -1.35 -0.54
N GLU A 16 -14.69 -2.03 0.59
CA GLU A 16 -13.44 -2.48 1.19
C GLU A 16 -13.09 -3.87 0.66
N TYR A 17 -11.82 -4.04 0.29
CA TYR A 17 -11.29 -5.34 -0.11
C TYR A 17 -10.31 -5.79 0.97
N PRO A 18 -10.73 -6.66 1.90
CA PRO A 18 -9.85 -7.07 2.99
C PRO A 18 -8.69 -7.92 2.47
N VAL A 19 -7.50 -7.61 2.97
CA VAL A 19 -6.29 -8.34 2.65
C VAL A 19 -5.84 -9.09 3.89
N GLN A 20 -5.76 -10.42 3.80
CA GLN A 20 -5.36 -11.25 4.92
C GLN A 20 -3.92 -11.71 4.78
N LEU A 21 -3.16 -11.57 5.85
CA LEU A 21 -1.80 -12.06 5.94
C LEU A 21 -1.82 -13.53 6.39
N SER A 22 -0.81 -14.30 5.96
CA SER A 22 -0.59 -15.63 6.50
C SER A 22 -0.17 -15.53 7.97
N ASP A 23 -0.22 -16.64 8.70
CA ASP A 23 0.17 -16.66 10.10
C ASP A 23 1.61 -16.17 10.30
N THR A 24 2.52 -16.61 9.45
CA THR A 24 3.93 -16.18 9.47
C THR A 24 4.06 -14.68 9.21
N GLU A 25 3.33 -14.17 8.24
CA GLU A 25 3.34 -12.74 7.90
C GLU A 25 2.75 -11.90 9.03
N GLN A 26 1.70 -12.39 9.68
CA GLN A 26 1.11 -11.71 10.84
C GLN A 26 2.10 -11.64 12.00
N GLU A 27 2.84 -12.71 12.26
CA GLU A 27 3.86 -12.72 13.30
C GLU A 27 4.97 -11.73 12.99
N THR A 28 5.45 -11.69 11.75
CA THR A 28 6.44 -10.73 11.30
C THR A 28 5.96 -9.31 11.49
N TYR A 29 4.72 -9.03 11.10
CA TYR A 29 4.09 -7.72 11.27
C TYR A 29 4.04 -7.34 12.76
N LYS A 30 3.57 -8.23 13.61
CA LYS A 30 3.47 -7.98 15.05
C LYS A 30 4.83 -7.73 15.68
N GLN A 31 5.84 -8.49 15.27
CA GLN A 31 7.20 -8.33 15.77
C GLN A 31 7.76 -6.95 15.41
N PHE A 32 7.68 -6.55 14.16
CA PHE A 32 8.12 -5.23 13.72
C PHE A 32 7.39 -4.12 14.47
N LYS A 33 6.09 -4.25 14.61
CA LYS A 33 5.27 -3.27 15.30
C LYS A 33 5.69 -3.14 16.77
N SER A 34 5.94 -4.27 17.44
CA SER A 34 6.38 -4.30 18.82
C SER A 34 7.75 -3.65 18.99
N GLU A 35 8.69 -3.95 18.10
CA GLU A 35 10.03 -3.36 18.12
C GLU A 35 9.99 -1.84 17.92
N LEU A 36 9.18 -1.37 16.98
CA LEU A 36 9.01 0.06 16.76
C LEU A 36 8.43 0.77 17.98
N ILE A 37 7.44 0.16 18.64
CA ILE A 37 6.83 0.71 19.84
C ILE A 37 7.85 0.76 20.97
N LEU A 38 8.67 -0.30 21.15
CA LEU A 38 9.71 -0.33 22.17
C LEU A 38 10.75 0.76 21.96
N GLU A 39 11.19 0.97 20.71
CA GLU A 39 12.11 2.08 20.40
C GLU A 39 11.53 3.42 20.82
N MET A 40 10.24 3.61 20.59
CA MET A 40 9.58 4.86 20.98
C MET A 40 9.46 5.06 22.48
N GLN A 41 9.31 3.98 23.24
CA GLN A 41 9.24 4.08 24.71
C GLN A 41 10.56 4.48 25.34
N ASP A 42 11.68 4.13 24.70
CA ASP A 42 13.03 4.47 25.17
C ASP A 42 13.42 5.90 24.81
N THR A 43 12.69 6.57 23.94
CA THR A 43 12.97 7.93 23.53
C THR A 43 11.87 8.87 24.00
N GLU A 44 12.23 10.16 24.16
CA GLU A 44 11.24 11.17 24.47
C GLU A 44 10.21 11.24 23.35
N ILE A 45 8.92 11.19 23.71
CA ILE A 45 7.84 11.23 22.73
C ILE A 45 7.69 12.65 22.22
N THR A 46 8.18 12.89 21.01
CA THR A 46 7.98 14.15 20.30
C THR A 46 7.00 13.93 19.13
N ALA A 47 6.45 15.01 18.60
CA ALA A 47 5.62 14.93 17.41
C ALA A 47 6.37 14.30 16.22
N ALA A 48 7.67 14.58 16.09
CA ALA A 48 8.51 14.00 15.05
C ALA A 48 8.63 12.49 15.20
N ASN A 49 8.84 11.98 16.42
CA ASN A 49 8.94 10.53 16.67
C ASN A 49 7.61 9.81 16.39
N ALA A 50 6.49 10.43 16.78
CA ALA A 50 5.17 9.88 16.49
C ALA A 50 4.89 9.80 15.00
N ALA A 51 5.26 10.83 14.24
CA ALA A 51 5.12 10.85 12.80
C ALA A 51 6.00 9.78 12.13
N ALA A 52 7.24 9.61 12.61
CA ALA A 52 8.14 8.58 12.09
C ALA A 52 7.59 7.17 12.33
N LEU A 53 7.04 6.92 13.52
CA LEU A 53 6.41 5.63 13.81
C LEU A 53 5.21 5.37 12.90
N SER A 54 4.33 6.35 12.75
CA SER A 54 3.16 6.25 11.88
C SER A 54 3.57 5.93 10.44
N ASN A 55 4.63 6.58 9.95
CA ASN A 55 5.17 6.35 8.62
C ASN A 55 5.68 4.90 8.47
N LYS A 56 6.44 4.41 9.45
CA LYS A 56 6.95 3.02 9.43
C LYS A 56 5.82 2.00 9.48
N LEU A 57 4.80 2.23 10.28
CA LEU A 57 3.64 1.34 10.34
C LEU A 57 2.88 1.31 9.02
N SER A 58 2.77 2.46 8.35
CA SER A 58 2.14 2.54 7.02
C SER A 58 2.94 1.78 5.96
N GLN A 59 4.28 1.90 5.99
CA GLN A 59 5.16 1.11 5.11
C GLN A 59 4.93 -0.38 5.34
N LEU A 60 4.92 -0.80 6.59
CA LEU A 60 4.75 -2.19 6.98
C LEU A 60 3.41 -2.75 6.50
N ALA A 61 2.34 -1.97 6.64
CA ALA A 61 1.01 -2.35 6.17
C ALA A 61 0.99 -2.57 4.64
N ASN A 62 1.79 -1.82 3.89
CA ASN A 62 1.89 -1.96 2.44
C ASN A 62 2.78 -3.13 2.01
N GLY A 63 3.49 -3.74 2.94
CA GLY A 63 4.22 -4.96 2.69
C GLY A 63 5.73 -4.82 2.50
N ALA A 64 6.30 -3.65 2.72
CA ALA A 64 7.75 -3.45 2.67
C ALA A 64 8.13 -2.25 3.53
N VAL A 65 9.33 -2.28 4.08
CA VAL A 65 9.86 -1.17 4.88
C VAL A 65 11.24 -0.77 4.37
N TYR A 66 11.63 0.47 4.59
CA TYR A 66 12.99 0.92 4.36
C TYR A 66 13.81 0.68 5.62
N ASP A 67 15.01 0.15 5.45
CA ASP A 67 15.96 0.03 6.56
C ASP A 67 16.72 1.36 6.76
N ASP A 68 17.68 1.37 7.68
CA ASP A 68 18.46 2.58 8.00
C ASP A 68 19.32 3.05 6.83
N THR A 69 19.64 2.18 5.89
CA THR A 69 20.43 2.52 4.70
C THR A 69 19.57 2.96 3.53
N GLY A 70 18.24 2.90 3.66
CA GLY A 70 17.30 3.18 2.60
C GLY A 70 16.99 1.99 1.70
N ALA A 71 17.52 0.80 2.01
CA ALA A 71 17.20 -0.40 1.27
C ALA A 71 15.79 -0.89 1.62
N VAL A 72 15.13 -1.47 0.64
CA VAL A 72 13.77 -1.98 0.81
C VAL A 72 13.81 -3.41 1.33
N ILE A 73 13.14 -3.64 2.46
CA ILE A 73 12.99 -4.96 3.04
C ILE A 73 11.56 -5.42 2.77
N PRO A 74 11.34 -6.41 1.88
CA PRO A 74 10.00 -6.93 1.62
C PRO A 74 9.49 -7.75 2.81
N ILE A 75 8.24 -7.53 3.19
CA ILE A 75 7.58 -8.24 4.29
C ILE A 75 6.51 -9.20 3.76
N HIS A 76 5.65 -8.70 2.88
CA HIS A 76 4.61 -9.51 2.24
C HIS A 76 4.21 -8.87 0.91
N SER A 77 3.53 -9.65 0.07
CA SER A 77 3.01 -9.19 -1.22
C SER A 77 1.49 -9.31 -1.31
N ARG A 78 0.80 -9.40 -0.17
CA ARG A 78 -0.64 -9.66 -0.15
C ARG A 78 -1.46 -8.56 -0.81
N LYS A 79 -1.06 -7.29 -0.64
CA LYS A 79 -1.74 -6.18 -1.34
C LYS A 79 -1.52 -6.23 -2.85
N LEU A 80 -0.36 -6.67 -3.30
CA LEU A 80 -0.09 -6.86 -4.72
C LEU A 80 -0.92 -8.00 -5.29
N ASP A 81 -1.07 -9.09 -4.54
CA ASP A 81 -1.91 -10.21 -4.95
C ASP A 81 -3.37 -9.77 -5.05
N ALA A 82 -3.84 -8.96 -4.10
CA ALA A 82 -5.19 -8.39 -4.14
C ALA A 82 -5.38 -7.47 -5.34
N LEU A 83 -4.38 -6.65 -5.66
CA LEU A 83 -4.41 -5.80 -6.85
C LEU A 83 -4.53 -6.65 -8.13
N GLU A 84 -3.77 -7.72 -8.23
CA GLU A 84 -3.84 -8.65 -9.34
C GLU A 84 -5.26 -9.23 -9.50
N ASP A 85 -5.86 -9.68 -8.40
CA ASP A 85 -7.23 -10.21 -8.40
C ASP A 85 -8.24 -9.16 -8.85
N LEU A 86 -8.08 -7.92 -8.39
CA LEU A 86 -8.97 -6.82 -8.78
C LEU A 86 -8.83 -6.50 -10.27
N ILE A 87 -7.62 -6.50 -10.81
CA ILE A 87 -7.37 -6.25 -12.22
C ILE A 87 -8.03 -7.35 -13.07
N GLU A 88 -7.90 -8.59 -12.68
CA GLU A 88 -8.54 -9.72 -13.37
C GLU A 88 -10.06 -9.60 -13.32
N ALA A 89 -10.61 -9.17 -12.19
CA ALA A 89 -12.05 -9.02 -12.02
C ALA A 89 -12.65 -7.90 -12.88
N THR A 90 -11.85 -6.94 -13.34
CA THR A 90 -12.36 -5.84 -14.18
C THR A 90 -12.53 -6.20 -15.64
N ASN A 91 -12.06 -7.35 -16.07
CA ASN A 91 -12.16 -7.83 -17.46
C ASN A 91 -11.60 -6.83 -18.48
N GLY A 92 -10.46 -6.24 -18.17
CA GLY A 92 -9.77 -5.32 -19.07
C GLY A 92 -10.22 -3.85 -18.97
N LYS A 93 -11.11 -3.53 -18.05
CA LYS A 93 -11.49 -2.14 -17.81
C LYS A 93 -10.35 -1.40 -17.10
N PRO A 94 -10.21 -0.09 -17.36
CA PRO A 94 -9.18 0.70 -16.70
C PRO A 94 -9.33 0.72 -15.19
N VAL A 95 -8.21 0.65 -14.48
CA VAL A 95 -8.13 0.72 -13.02
C VAL A 95 -7.17 1.82 -12.65
N LEU A 96 -7.58 2.70 -11.76
CA LEU A 96 -6.74 3.74 -11.20
C LEU A 96 -6.18 3.26 -9.86
N VAL A 97 -4.85 3.25 -9.75
CA VAL A 97 -4.16 2.81 -8.52
C VAL A 97 -3.42 3.99 -7.93
N ALA A 98 -3.71 4.30 -6.67
CA ALA A 98 -2.99 5.30 -5.91
C ALA A 98 -1.99 4.61 -4.99
N TYR A 99 -0.80 5.20 -4.87
CA TYR A 99 0.23 4.71 -3.97
C TYR A 99 0.88 5.87 -3.22
N TRP A 100 1.56 5.57 -2.14
CA TRP A 100 2.18 6.58 -1.28
C TRP A 100 3.70 6.52 -1.26
N PHE A 101 4.28 5.31 -1.24
CA PHE A 101 5.72 5.14 -1.10
C PHE A 101 6.38 4.77 -2.43
N LYS A 102 7.66 5.14 -2.57
CA LYS A 102 8.43 4.77 -3.76
C LYS A 102 8.53 3.26 -3.94
N HIS A 103 8.65 2.51 -2.85
CA HIS A 103 8.68 1.05 -2.96
C HIS A 103 7.34 0.49 -3.45
N ASP A 104 6.20 1.13 -3.14
CA ASP A 104 4.91 0.74 -3.70
C ASP A 104 4.93 0.88 -5.22
N ARG A 105 5.42 2.02 -5.72
CA ARG A 105 5.54 2.27 -7.16
C ARG A 105 6.35 1.18 -7.85
N THR A 106 7.53 0.90 -7.33
CA THR A 106 8.43 -0.11 -7.89
C THR A 106 7.80 -1.49 -7.88
N ARG A 107 7.21 -1.89 -6.77
CA ARG A 107 6.61 -3.21 -6.61
C ARG A 107 5.37 -3.39 -7.47
N ILE A 108 4.53 -2.35 -7.58
CA ILE A 108 3.36 -2.35 -8.45
C ILE A 108 3.81 -2.47 -9.92
N ALA A 109 4.78 -1.67 -10.34
CA ALA A 109 5.29 -1.69 -11.70
C ALA A 109 5.86 -3.06 -12.06
N GLU A 110 6.64 -3.66 -11.17
CA GLU A 110 7.20 -5.01 -11.38
C GLU A 110 6.10 -6.06 -11.53
N ARG A 111 5.06 -5.98 -10.71
CA ARG A 111 3.93 -6.92 -10.77
C ARG A 111 3.19 -6.76 -12.10
N LEU A 112 2.90 -5.53 -12.53
CA LEU A 112 2.20 -5.27 -13.79
C LEU A 112 3.01 -5.74 -15.00
N GLN A 113 4.31 -5.54 -14.98
CA GLN A 113 5.19 -6.03 -16.04
C GLN A 113 5.18 -7.56 -16.11
N ARG A 114 5.22 -8.22 -14.98
CA ARG A 114 5.16 -9.68 -14.90
C ARG A 114 3.83 -10.23 -15.44
N LEU A 115 2.73 -9.51 -15.18
CA LEU A 115 1.40 -9.87 -15.67
C LEU A 115 1.17 -9.45 -17.11
N ARG A 116 2.09 -8.70 -17.71
CA ARG A 116 1.99 -8.15 -19.07
C ARG A 116 0.77 -7.24 -19.25
N VAL A 117 0.47 -6.46 -18.22
CA VAL A 117 -0.62 -5.46 -18.21
C VAL A 117 -0.04 -4.11 -18.62
N SER A 118 -0.71 -3.44 -19.56
CA SER A 118 -0.34 -2.08 -19.95
C SER A 118 -0.70 -1.11 -18.83
N TYR A 119 0.21 -0.18 -18.52
CA TYR A 119 -0.04 0.83 -17.52
C TYR A 119 0.66 2.14 -17.86
N GLN A 120 0.17 3.22 -17.31
CA GLN A 120 0.79 4.54 -17.37
C GLN A 120 0.90 5.10 -15.98
N GLU A 121 1.99 5.81 -15.73
CA GLU A 121 2.17 6.54 -14.49
C GLU A 121 1.72 7.98 -14.68
N ILE A 122 0.88 8.45 -13.77
CA ILE A 122 0.44 9.84 -13.75
C ILE A 122 1.30 10.57 -12.73
N GLN A 123 2.10 11.52 -13.19
CA GLN A 123 2.93 12.34 -12.32
C GLN A 123 2.32 13.73 -12.21
N SER A 124 2.22 14.19 -10.99
CA SER A 124 1.74 15.56 -10.71
C SER A 124 2.88 16.57 -10.86
#